data_2fbb962a649dfe6182f66360c276879b
#
_entry.id   2fbb962a649dfe6182f66360c276879b
#
_cell.length_a   1.000
_cell.length_b   1.000
_cell.length_c   1.000
_cell.angle_alpha   90.00
_cell.angle_beta   90.00
_cell.angle_gamma   90.00
#
_symmetry.space_group_name_H-M   'P 1'
#
loop_
_entity.id
_entity.type
_entity.pdbx_description
1 polymer ?
#
loop_
_entity_poly.entity_id
_entity_poly.type
_entity_poly.pdbx_seq_one_letter_code
_entity_poly.pdbx_strand_id
1 'polypeptide(L)'
;MAIELGIGGWQPHSAPDVFTHHYGDCKDKTTLMSSMLHEVGIASYYVSINTARGSVTPDVIVAIKLPDAVDDPSLVATMRDPKLGQLLFFDPTDELTPFGQIAGNLQANYGLLVTPNGGELVALPTQPSAMNGIQRKGKLVLDAAGNLKGDVNEVRVGDRAWAQRWALHTVTKDSDRIKPIESLLASSLSNFRITKASVTNLALTDLPFGFDYSFQVENYAKNAGNLLLVRPRVLGSKTRSLLETKEARKFPIEFEGPVHDSDAFEIVLPPGYEVDDVPPPVDADFGFASYHSKTEVKGNVIGYTRSFEVKELSVPVSRAEELKKLYRIIASDERNTAVLKPTAK
;
A
#
# COMPACT_ATOMS: atom_id res chain seq x y z
N MET A 1 -8.30 23.16 3.31
CA MET A 1 -7.34 23.68 2.32
C MET A 1 -6.23 24.38 3.08
N ALA A 2 -4.98 23.97 2.90
CA ALA A 2 -3.83 24.62 3.51
C ALA A 2 -3.26 25.60 2.47
N ILE A 3 -3.12 26.87 2.82
CA ILE A 3 -2.50 27.90 1.96
C ILE A 3 -1.57 28.72 2.84
N GLU A 4 -0.30 28.73 2.50
CA GLU A 4 0.70 29.54 3.17
C GLU A 4 0.72 30.94 2.51
N LEU A 5 0.14 31.92 3.15
CA LEU A 5 0.09 33.30 2.65
C LEU A 5 0.59 34.31 3.70
N GLY A 6 1.50 35.19 3.29
CA GLY A 6 1.84 36.42 3.97
C GLY A 6 2.95 36.34 5.03
N ILE A 7 3.08 37.45 5.78
CA ILE A 7 4.12 37.67 6.80
C ILE A 7 4.04 36.67 7.99
N GLY A 8 2.88 36.05 8.19
CA GLY A 8 2.63 35.02 9.20
C GLY A 8 3.14 33.61 8.87
N GLY A 9 3.94 33.39 7.83
CA GLY A 9 4.36 32.09 7.36
C GLY A 9 4.97 31.14 8.42
N TRP A 10 5.50 31.69 9.50
CA TRP A 10 6.08 30.93 10.63
C TRP A 10 5.24 30.93 11.91
N GLN A 11 4.35 31.89 12.06
CA GLN A 11 3.51 32.01 13.24
C GLN A 11 2.10 31.49 12.92
N PRO A 12 1.55 30.55 13.73
CA PRO A 12 0.18 30.08 13.52
C PRO A 12 -0.83 31.19 13.87
N HIS A 13 -1.97 31.14 13.19
CA HIS A 13 -3.15 31.91 13.59
C HIS A 13 -3.72 31.38 14.92
N SER A 14 -4.51 32.20 15.60
CA SER A 14 -5.14 31.77 16.85
C SER A 14 -6.18 30.64 16.59
N ALA A 15 -6.30 29.71 17.54
CA ALA A 15 -7.28 28.62 17.41
C ALA A 15 -8.72 29.12 17.18
N PRO A 16 -9.21 30.19 17.85
CA PRO A 16 -10.55 30.78 17.56
C PRO A 16 -10.66 31.30 16.13
N ASP A 17 -9.62 31.91 15.58
CA ASP A 17 -9.65 32.41 14.19
C ASP A 17 -9.72 31.25 13.19
N VAL A 18 -8.88 30.20 13.37
CA VAL A 18 -8.90 28.99 12.52
C VAL A 18 -10.26 28.31 12.60
N PHE A 19 -10.82 28.18 13.79
CA PHE A 19 -12.14 27.58 14.01
C PHE A 19 -13.26 28.38 13.31
N THR A 20 -13.24 29.70 13.44
CA THR A 20 -14.28 30.56 12.87
C THR A 20 -14.24 30.61 11.34
N HIS A 21 -13.05 30.62 10.77
CA HIS A 21 -12.87 30.74 9.33
C HIS A 21 -12.87 29.37 8.60
N HIS A 22 -12.82 28.26 9.34
CA HIS A 22 -12.71 26.90 8.81
C HIS A 22 -11.56 26.70 7.81
N TYR A 23 -10.45 27.40 8.06
CA TYR A 23 -9.32 27.51 7.14
C TYR A 23 -8.03 27.70 7.94
N GLY A 24 -6.95 27.07 7.48
CA GLY A 24 -5.63 27.16 8.06
C GLY A 24 -4.66 26.16 7.41
N ASP A 25 -3.36 26.44 7.53
CA ASP A 25 -2.30 25.53 7.10
C ASP A 25 -1.96 24.47 8.18
N CYS A 26 -0.86 23.73 8.00
CA CYS A 26 -0.46 22.66 8.91
C CYS A 26 -0.31 23.11 10.38
N LYS A 27 0.39 24.24 10.59
CA LYS A 27 0.59 24.78 11.94
C LYS A 27 -0.70 25.33 12.56
N ASP A 28 -1.58 25.91 11.74
CA ASP A 28 -2.87 26.43 12.19
C ASP A 28 -3.80 25.30 12.65
N LYS A 29 -3.89 24.23 11.86
CA LYS A 29 -4.69 23.04 12.20
C LYS A 29 -4.13 22.33 13.43
N THR A 30 -2.80 22.22 13.54
CA THR A 30 -2.14 21.69 14.72
C THR A 30 -2.42 22.53 15.96
N THR A 31 -2.42 23.87 15.82
CA THR A 31 -2.76 24.80 16.92
C THR A 31 -4.22 24.64 17.36
N LEU A 32 -5.15 24.57 16.42
CA LEU A 32 -6.55 24.33 16.74
C LEU A 32 -6.74 23.00 17.45
N MET A 33 -6.16 21.93 16.94
CA MET A 33 -6.27 20.59 17.54
C MET A 33 -5.64 20.55 18.93
N SER A 34 -4.45 21.11 19.12
CA SER A 34 -3.80 21.18 20.43
C SER A 34 -4.62 21.97 21.44
N SER A 35 -5.25 23.06 21.02
CA SER A 35 -6.15 23.84 21.89
C SER A 35 -7.39 23.03 22.30
N MET A 36 -8.01 22.32 21.37
CA MET A 36 -9.17 21.44 21.67
C MET A 36 -8.79 20.30 22.61
N LEU A 37 -7.63 19.67 22.41
CA LEU A 37 -7.11 18.62 23.30
C LEU A 37 -6.84 19.16 24.70
N HIS A 38 -6.27 20.35 24.82
CA HIS A 38 -6.02 21.01 26.09
C HIS A 38 -7.30 21.26 26.89
N GLU A 39 -8.37 21.71 26.23
CA GLU A 39 -9.68 21.95 26.87
C GLU A 39 -10.28 20.68 27.48
N VAL A 40 -9.94 19.52 26.95
CA VAL A 40 -10.37 18.22 27.52
C VAL A 40 -9.29 17.55 28.40
N GLY A 41 -8.24 18.29 28.76
CA GLY A 41 -7.19 17.84 29.67
C GLY A 41 -6.16 16.89 29.05
N ILE A 42 -6.06 16.84 27.71
CA ILE A 42 -5.09 16.01 27.00
C ILE A 42 -3.89 16.87 26.58
N ALA A 43 -2.69 16.50 27.04
CA ALA A 43 -1.46 17.18 26.66
C ALA A 43 -1.07 16.80 25.21
N SER A 44 -0.61 17.79 24.45
CA SER A 44 -0.10 17.60 23.09
C SER A 44 1.09 18.53 22.84
N TYR A 45 1.90 18.16 21.83
CA TYR A 45 3.14 18.85 21.50
C TYR A 45 3.23 19.00 19.98
N TYR A 46 3.81 20.13 19.52
CA TYR A 46 4.11 20.32 18.11
C TYR A 46 5.30 19.46 17.69
N VAL A 47 5.23 18.91 16.50
CA VAL A 47 6.35 18.22 15.86
C VAL A 47 6.60 18.86 14.51
N SER A 48 7.71 19.59 14.38
CA SER A 48 8.15 20.13 13.10
C SER A 48 8.89 19.05 12.33
N ILE A 49 8.44 18.75 11.13
CA ILE A 49 8.95 17.66 10.31
C ILE A 49 9.13 18.12 8.86
N ASN A 50 10.12 17.57 8.17
CA ASN A 50 10.29 17.77 6.75
C ASN A 50 9.70 16.57 6.00
N THR A 51 8.56 16.75 5.33
CA THR A 51 7.83 15.69 4.63
C THR A 51 8.34 15.40 3.23
N ALA A 52 9.12 16.31 2.66
CA ALA A 52 9.69 16.13 1.32
C ALA A 52 11.20 16.36 1.36
N ARG A 53 11.97 15.43 0.79
CA ARG A 53 13.42 15.61 0.62
C ARG A 53 13.70 16.85 -0.22
N GLY A 54 14.53 17.73 0.32
CA GLY A 54 14.87 19.02 -0.31
C GLY A 54 13.82 20.12 -0.14
N SER A 55 12.72 19.88 0.57
CA SER A 55 11.82 20.95 0.99
C SER A 55 12.51 21.84 2.02
N VAL A 56 12.32 23.13 1.89
CA VAL A 56 12.80 24.13 2.85
C VAL A 56 11.71 24.58 3.84
N THR A 57 10.46 24.19 3.57
CA THR A 57 9.33 24.47 4.44
C THR A 57 9.03 23.23 5.30
N PRO A 58 9.26 23.31 6.62
CA PRO A 58 8.85 22.23 7.51
C PRO A 58 7.33 22.18 7.59
N ASP A 59 6.81 20.97 7.63
CA ASP A 59 5.42 20.71 7.99
C ASP A 59 5.31 20.61 9.53
N VAL A 60 4.09 20.70 10.06
CA VAL A 60 3.83 20.60 11.49
C VAL A 60 2.71 19.61 11.74
N ILE A 61 3.04 18.57 12.52
CA ILE A 61 2.09 17.57 13.00
C ILE A 61 1.99 17.64 14.53
N VAL A 62 1.09 16.89 15.13
CA VAL A 62 0.89 16.85 16.58
C VAL A 62 1.36 15.52 17.18
N ALA A 63 2.01 15.57 18.33
CA ALA A 63 2.25 14.44 19.21
C ALA A 63 1.28 14.54 20.40
N ILE A 64 0.38 13.58 20.54
CA ILE A 64 -0.66 13.53 21.56
C ILE A 64 -0.20 12.61 22.68
N LYS A 65 -0.19 13.09 23.92
CA LYS A 65 0.14 12.26 25.08
C LYS A 65 -1.01 11.30 25.38
N LEU A 66 -0.75 10.00 25.24
CA LEU A 66 -1.71 8.98 25.62
C LEU A 66 -1.67 8.71 27.13
N PRO A 67 -2.83 8.38 27.75
CA PRO A 67 -2.85 7.83 29.10
C PRO A 67 -2.05 6.52 29.20
N ASP A 68 -1.40 6.26 30.33
CA ASP A 68 -0.56 5.08 30.53
C ASP A 68 -1.31 3.74 30.40
N ALA A 69 -2.63 3.75 30.56
CA ALA A 69 -3.49 2.56 30.48
C ALA A 69 -4.02 2.26 29.05
N VAL A 70 -3.66 3.06 28.04
CA VAL A 70 -4.11 2.81 26.67
C VAL A 70 -3.24 1.74 26.03
N ASP A 71 -3.86 0.58 25.77
CA ASP A 71 -3.28 -0.54 25.02
C ASP A 71 -4.22 -0.90 23.88
N ASP A 72 -4.15 -0.12 22.80
CA ASP A 72 -4.96 -0.32 21.60
C ASP A 72 -4.01 -0.65 20.41
N PRO A 73 -4.10 -1.88 19.86
CA PRO A 73 -3.24 -2.32 18.76
C PRO A 73 -3.46 -1.56 17.44
N SER A 74 -4.52 -0.77 17.33
CA SER A 74 -4.77 0.10 16.16
C SER A 74 -3.92 1.37 16.20
N LEU A 75 -3.42 1.77 17.38
CA LEU A 75 -2.59 2.95 17.58
C LEU A 75 -1.11 2.63 17.30
N VAL A 76 -0.78 2.42 16.03
CA VAL A 76 0.59 2.01 15.61
C VAL A 76 1.55 3.18 15.40
N ALA A 77 1.04 4.40 15.27
CA ALA A 77 1.85 5.62 15.11
C ALA A 77 2.34 6.16 16.47
N THR A 78 2.83 5.28 17.34
CA THR A 78 3.22 5.64 18.70
C THR A 78 4.71 5.47 18.96
N MET A 79 5.25 6.30 19.87
CA MET A 79 6.56 6.12 20.47
C MET A 79 6.50 6.37 21.97
N ARG A 80 7.43 5.79 22.72
CA ARG A 80 7.58 6.04 24.14
C ARG A 80 8.72 7.03 24.38
N ASP A 81 8.38 8.21 24.88
CA ASP A 81 9.33 9.21 25.32
C ASP A 81 9.66 8.98 26.80
N PRO A 82 10.96 9.06 27.22
CA PRO A 82 11.36 8.81 28.62
C PRO A 82 10.77 9.78 29.62
N LYS A 83 10.45 11.01 29.22
CA LYS A 83 9.96 12.09 30.10
C LYS A 83 8.45 12.32 29.98
N LEU A 84 7.91 12.17 28.74
CA LEU A 84 6.53 12.52 28.43
C LEU A 84 5.59 11.29 28.44
N GLY A 85 6.13 10.08 28.41
CA GLY A 85 5.35 8.84 28.33
C GLY A 85 5.04 8.44 26.89
N GLN A 86 3.89 7.80 26.67
CA GLN A 86 3.50 7.34 25.34
C GLN A 86 2.91 8.49 24.53
N LEU A 87 3.45 8.71 23.33
CA LEU A 87 3.03 9.74 22.40
C LEU A 87 2.46 9.08 21.13
N LEU A 88 1.31 9.57 20.68
CA LEU A 88 0.71 9.23 19.39
C LEU A 88 0.95 10.39 18.42
N PHE A 89 1.56 10.11 17.27
CA PHE A 89 1.71 11.09 16.20
C PHE A 89 0.47 11.15 15.33
N PHE A 90 0.05 12.36 14.99
CA PHE A 90 -1.13 12.59 14.17
C PHE A 90 -0.92 13.82 13.28
N ASP A 91 -1.28 13.70 12.00
CA ASP A 91 -1.29 14.82 11.05
C ASP A 91 -2.71 15.36 10.89
N PRO A 92 -3.03 16.55 11.43
CA PRO A 92 -4.37 17.14 11.33
C PRO A 92 -4.69 17.69 9.93
N THR A 93 -3.75 17.63 8.99
CA THR A 93 -3.96 18.03 7.61
C THR A 93 -4.39 16.87 6.70
N ASP A 94 -4.12 15.63 7.11
CA ASP A 94 -4.43 14.43 6.37
C ASP A 94 -5.75 13.80 6.85
N GLU A 95 -6.81 13.98 6.08
CA GLU A 95 -8.15 13.43 6.36
C GLU A 95 -8.34 11.99 5.89
N LEU A 96 -7.37 11.42 5.17
CA LEU A 96 -7.48 10.09 4.55
C LEU A 96 -6.69 9.01 5.28
N THR A 97 -5.74 9.38 6.14
CA THR A 97 -5.03 8.43 7.00
C THR A 97 -5.89 8.10 8.22
N PRO A 98 -6.13 6.80 8.53
CA PRO A 98 -6.88 6.39 9.72
C PRO A 98 -6.25 6.91 11.02
N PHE A 99 -7.09 7.22 12.01
CA PHE A 99 -6.59 7.58 13.33
C PHE A 99 -5.72 6.45 13.91
N GLY A 100 -4.63 6.81 14.57
CA GLY A 100 -3.64 5.85 15.08
C GLY A 100 -2.54 5.46 14.09
N GLN A 101 -2.61 5.94 12.86
CA GLN A 101 -1.63 5.74 11.80
C GLN A 101 -1.02 7.07 11.35
N ILE A 102 0.12 7.01 10.67
CA ILE A 102 0.73 8.14 9.94
C ILE A 102 1.06 7.72 8.51
N ALA A 103 1.06 8.68 7.60
CA ALA A 103 1.40 8.46 6.20
C ALA A 103 2.84 7.90 6.04
N GLY A 104 3.08 7.13 4.98
CA GLY A 104 4.36 6.45 4.76
C GLY A 104 5.55 7.39 4.68
N ASN A 105 5.39 8.57 4.08
CA ASN A 105 6.44 9.59 3.98
C ASN A 105 6.84 10.21 5.34
N LEU A 106 6.04 10.05 6.38
CA LEU A 106 6.37 10.46 7.76
C LEU A 106 7.10 9.36 8.51
N GLN A 107 6.94 8.10 8.14
CA GLN A 107 7.52 6.96 8.84
C GLN A 107 9.05 6.95 8.76
N ALA A 108 9.70 6.53 9.85
CA ALA A 108 11.17 6.49 9.99
C ALA A 108 11.87 7.83 9.66
N ASN A 109 11.13 8.92 9.68
CA ASN A 109 11.65 10.26 9.54
C ASN A 109 12.00 10.85 10.92
N TYR A 110 12.66 11.99 10.95
CA TYR A 110 12.97 12.71 12.18
C TYR A 110 12.15 13.97 12.25
N GLY A 111 11.57 14.21 13.43
CA GLY A 111 10.84 15.44 13.75
C GLY A 111 11.44 16.15 14.95
N LEU A 112 11.31 17.48 14.98
CA LEU A 112 11.65 18.29 16.16
C LEU A 112 10.39 18.37 17.04
N LEU A 113 10.39 17.59 18.12
CA LEU A 113 9.36 17.64 19.16
C LEU A 113 9.56 18.89 20.01
N VAL A 114 8.58 19.79 20.02
CA VAL A 114 8.62 21.06 20.75
C VAL A 114 7.92 20.90 22.09
N THR A 115 8.68 21.03 23.17
CA THR A 115 8.19 20.92 24.55
C THR A 115 8.43 22.21 25.33
N PRO A 116 7.79 22.42 26.49
CA PRO A 116 8.10 23.57 27.38
C PRO A 116 9.57 23.66 27.82
N ASN A 117 10.31 22.55 27.76
CA ASN A 117 11.72 22.48 28.15
C ASN A 117 12.69 22.62 26.95
N GLY A 118 12.17 22.92 25.75
CA GLY A 118 12.95 23.06 24.51
C GLY A 118 12.59 22.04 23.45
N GLY A 119 13.32 22.06 22.34
CA GLY A 119 13.14 21.12 21.23
C GLY A 119 13.99 19.86 21.41
N GLU A 120 13.42 18.70 21.04
CA GLU A 120 14.10 17.41 21.06
C GLU A 120 13.90 16.71 19.70
N LEU A 121 15.00 16.22 19.11
CA LEU A 121 14.91 15.46 17.85
C LEU A 121 14.45 14.04 18.16
N VAL A 122 13.32 13.64 17.57
CA VAL A 122 12.71 12.33 17.75
C VAL A 122 12.58 11.60 16.42
N ALA A 123 12.75 10.28 16.44
CA ALA A 123 12.45 9.45 15.27
C ALA A 123 10.96 9.11 15.28
N LEU A 124 10.27 9.34 14.16
CA LEU A 124 8.89 8.91 14.00
C LEU A 124 8.82 7.39 13.84
N PRO A 125 7.75 6.75 14.34
CA PRO A 125 7.61 5.31 14.30
C PRO A 125 7.48 4.78 12.86
N THR A 126 7.97 3.55 12.66
CA THR A 126 7.70 2.76 11.46
C THR A 126 6.55 1.82 11.78
N GLN A 127 5.54 1.78 10.94
CA GLN A 127 4.38 0.94 11.13
C GLN A 127 4.63 -0.48 10.57
N PRO A 128 3.96 -1.52 11.12
CA PRO A 128 4.05 -2.87 10.59
C PRO A 128 3.64 -2.93 9.11
N SER A 129 4.34 -3.72 8.30
CA SER A 129 4.05 -3.89 6.86
C SER A 129 2.61 -4.33 6.57
N ALA A 130 2.00 -5.08 7.50
CA ALA A 130 0.60 -5.52 7.42
C ALA A 130 -0.41 -4.36 7.42
N MET A 131 -0.02 -3.18 7.92
CA MET A 131 -0.87 -1.97 7.91
C MET A 131 -0.85 -1.23 6.58
N ASN A 132 -0.04 -1.65 5.61
CA ASN A 132 0.06 -1.04 4.29
C ASN A 132 0.17 -2.13 3.22
N GLY A 133 -0.80 -2.23 2.32
CA GLY A 133 -0.73 -3.25 1.28
C GLY A 133 -2.01 -3.46 0.49
N ILE A 134 -1.92 -4.42 -0.42
CA ILE A 134 -3.01 -4.86 -1.30
C ILE A 134 -3.19 -6.37 -1.12
N GLN A 135 -4.42 -6.78 -0.84
CA GLN A 135 -4.80 -8.20 -0.81
C GLN A 135 -5.80 -8.45 -1.94
N ARG A 136 -5.53 -9.44 -2.80
CA ARG A 136 -6.44 -9.86 -3.87
C ARG A 136 -6.82 -11.31 -3.70
N LYS A 137 -8.12 -11.58 -3.88
CA LYS A 137 -8.67 -12.95 -3.95
C LYS A 137 -9.50 -13.06 -5.23
N GLY A 138 -9.18 -14.02 -6.08
CA GLY A 138 -9.87 -14.22 -7.35
C GLY A 138 -10.37 -15.65 -7.51
N LYS A 139 -11.60 -15.79 -8.01
CA LYS A 139 -12.18 -17.08 -8.44
C LYS A 139 -12.47 -17.00 -9.93
N LEU A 140 -11.79 -17.82 -10.69
CA LEU A 140 -11.70 -17.71 -12.13
C LEU A 140 -12.02 -19.07 -12.78
N VAL A 141 -12.55 -19.01 -14.00
CA VAL A 141 -12.88 -20.21 -14.79
C VAL A 141 -12.20 -20.05 -16.15
N LEU A 142 -11.42 -21.03 -16.53
CA LEU A 142 -10.80 -21.17 -17.83
C LEU A 142 -11.66 -22.05 -18.71
N ASP A 143 -11.90 -21.64 -19.97
CA ASP A 143 -12.56 -22.48 -20.96
C ASP A 143 -11.55 -23.22 -21.87
N ALA A 144 -12.04 -24.17 -22.67
CA ALA A 144 -11.21 -24.96 -23.59
C ALA A 144 -10.63 -24.12 -24.76
N ALA A 145 -11.19 -22.95 -25.04
CA ALA A 145 -10.66 -21.99 -26.02
C ALA A 145 -9.53 -21.14 -25.44
N GLY A 146 -9.24 -21.24 -24.14
CA GLY A 146 -8.22 -20.46 -23.46
C GLY A 146 -8.71 -19.10 -22.96
N ASN A 147 -10.02 -18.85 -22.95
CA ASN A 147 -10.57 -17.63 -22.36
C ASN A 147 -10.72 -17.77 -20.85
N LEU A 148 -10.50 -16.69 -20.12
CA LEU A 148 -10.61 -16.64 -18.68
C LEU A 148 -11.72 -15.66 -18.26
N LYS A 149 -12.53 -16.05 -17.30
CA LYS A 149 -13.51 -15.16 -16.66
C LYS A 149 -13.55 -15.39 -15.16
N GLY A 150 -13.93 -14.38 -14.41
CA GLY A 150 -14.14 -14.56 -12.97
C GLY A 150 -14.27 -13.26 -12.22
N ASP A 151 -14.30 -13.42 -10.92
CA ASP A 151 -14.52 -12.38 -9.92
C ASP A 151 -13.27 -12.18 -9.09
N VAL A 152 -12.98 -10.93 -8.76
CA VAL A 152 -11.86 -10.54 -7.90
C VAL A 152 -12.36 -9.57 -6.85
N ASN A 153 -12.01 -9.86 -5.60
CA ASN A 153 -12.08 -8.94 -4.48
C ASN A 153 -10.67 -8.41 -4.19
N GLU A 154 -10.51 -7.11 -4.17
CA GLU A 154 -9.27 -6.43 -3.83
C GLU A 154 -9.49 -5.53 -2.64
N VAL A 155 -8.67 -5.71 -1.59
CA VAL A 155 -8.68 -4.90 -0.37
C VAL A 155 -7.36 -4.14 -0.26
N ARG A 156 -7.42 -2.86 0.11
CA ARG A 156 -6.25 -1.99 0.30
C ARG A 156 -6.27 -1.36 1.68
N VAL A 157 -5.11 -1.28 2.30
CA VAL A 157 -4.90 -0.63 3.60
C VAL A 157 -3.70 0.32 3.53
N GLY A 158 -3.59 1.21 4.52
CA GLY A 158 -2.48 2.17 4.63
C GLY A 158 -2.37 3.09 3.41
N ASP A 159 -1.14 3.39 2.98
CA ASP A 159 -0.87 4.29 1.84
C ASP A 159 -1.50 3.78 0.53
N ARG A 160 -1.70 2.47 0.40
CA ARG A 160 -2.38 1.88 -0.77
C ARG A 160 -3.85 2.26 -0.81
N ALA A 161 -4.52 2.34 0.34
CA ALA A 161 -5.89 2.83 0.47
C ALA A 161 -5.93 4.35 0.32
N TRP A 162 -5.02 5.05 0.99
CA TRP A 162 -4.89 6.51 0.93
C TRP A 162 -4.76 7.01 -0.52
N ALA A 163 -3.79 6.49 -1.27
CA ALA A 163 -3.56 6.90 -2.66
C ALA A 163 -4.80 6.69 -3.54
N GLN A 164 -5.55 5.61 -3.29
CA GLN A 164 -6.76 5.33 -4.07
C GLN A 164 -7.92 6.24 -3.68
N ARG A 165 -8.09 6.52 -2.38
CA ARG A 165 -9.07 7.49 -1.89
C ARG A 165 -8.77 8.88 -2.42
N TRP A 166 -7.51 9.31 -2.34
CA TRP A 166 -7.06 10.58 -2.89
C TRP A 166 -7.39 10.73 -4.38
N ALA A 167 -7.11 9.70 -5.18
CA ALA A 167 -7.42 9.70 -6.61
C ALA A 167 -8.92 9.74 -6.92
N LEU A 168 -9.77 9.28 -6.00
CA LEU A 168 -11.20 9.13 -6.20
C LEU A 168 -12.08 10.10 -5.41
N HIS A 169 -11.54 10.88 -4.46
CA HIS A 169 -12.35 11.70 -3.55
C HIS A 169 -13.20 12.77 -4.25
N THR A 170 -12.72 13.29 -5.40
CA THR A 170 -13.47 14.28 -6.21
C THR A 170 -14.26 13.66 -7.35
N VAL A 171 -14.14 12.34 -7.54
CA VAL A 171 -14.80 11.64 -8.66
C VAL A 171 -16.25 11.34 -8.29
N THR A 172 -17.19 11.96 -9.00
CA THR A 172 -18.63 11.83 -8.73
C THR A 172 -19.31 10.73 -9.52
N LYS A 173 -18.80 10.45 -10.75
CA LYS A 173 -19.39 9.44 -11.62
C LYS A 173 -18.88 8.04 -11.31
N ASP A 174 -19.77 7.09 -11.11
CA ASP A 174 -19.41 5.70 -10.81
C ASP A 174 -18.58 5.06 -11.95
N SER A 175 -18.86 5.41 -13.22
CA SER A 175 -18.06 4.97 -14.38
C SER A 175 -16.59 5.43 -14.32
N ASP A 176 -16.31 6.56 -13.68
CA ASP A 176 -14.95 7.08 -13.52
C ASP A 176 -14.26 6.47 -12.30
N ARG A 177 -15.02 6.10 -11.27
CA ARG A 177 -14.49 5.43 -10.07
C ARG A 177 -13.89 4.05 -10.34
N ILE A 178 -14.31 3.39 -11.42
CA ILE A 178 -13.79 2.06 -11.80
C ILE A 178 -12.56 2.12 -12.72
N LYS A 179 -12.18 3.28 -13.24
CA LYS A 179 -10.99 3.44 -14.12
C LYS A 179 -9.68 2.88 -13.55
N PRO A 180 -9.40 2.96 -12.22
CA PRO A 180 -8.23 2.31 -11.66
C PRO A 180 -8.22 0.79 -11.88
N ILE A 181 -9.39 0.14 -11.92
CA ILE A 181 -9.52 -1.29 -12.23
C ILE A 181 -9.14 -1.55 -13.70
N GLU A 182 -9.59 -0.71 -14.63
CA GLU A 182 -9.21 -0.81 -16.05
C GLU A 182 -7.69 -0.73 -16.22
N SER A 183 -7.05 0.23 -15.53
CA SER A 183 -5.59 0.40 -15.57
C SER A 183 -4.86 -0.81 -14.96
N LEU A 184 -5.37 -1.36 -13.87
CA LEU A 184 -4.83 -2.58 -13.26
C LEU A 184 -4.93 -3.77 -14.20
N LEU A 185 -6.09 -4.00 -14.82
CA LEU A 185 -6.30 -5.08 -15.76
C LEU A 185 -5.42 -4.91 -17.01
N ALA A 186 -5.36 -3.71 -17.58
CA ALA A 186 -4.53 -3.40 -18.75
C ALA A 186 -3.04 -3.63 -18.52
N SER A 187 -2.56 -3.47 -17.28
CA SER A 187 -1.17 -3.75 -16.94
C SER A 187 -0.79 -5.24 -16.97
N SER A 188 -1.77 -6.14 -16.93
CA SER A 188 -1.56 -7.58 -16.81
C SER A 188 -2.21 -8.40 -17.92
N LEU A 189 -3.26 -7.87 -18.52
CA LEU A 189 -4.15 -8.57 -19.46
C LEU A 189 -4.32 -7.76 -20.75
N SER A 190 -4.49 -8.47 -21.85
CA SER A 190 -4.92 -7.91 -23.14
C SER A 190 -6.30 -8.46 -23.50
N ASN A 191 -7.07 -7.74 -24.32
CA ASN A 191 -8.40 -8.17 -24.79
C ASN A 191 -9.36 -8.52 -23.64
N PHE A 192 -9.38 -7.70 -22.59
CA PHE A 192 -10.29 -7.90 -21.47
C PHE A 192 -11.53 -7.01 -21.58
N ARG A 193 -12.58 -7.41 -20.90
CA ARG A 193 -13.79 -6.63 -20.67
C ARG A 193 -14.23 -6.74 -19.21
N ILE A 194 -14.45 -5.60 -18.56
CA ILE A 194 -15.08 -5.56 -17.23
C ILE A 194 -16.58 -5.78 -17.42
N THR A 195 -17.14 -6.72 -16.69
CA THR A 195 -18.56 -7.04 -16.71
C THR A 195 -19.30 -6.49 -15.50
N LYS A 196 -18.60 -6.31 -14.38
CA LYS A 196 -19.11 -5.73 -13.14
C LYS A 196 -17.96 -5.07 -12.38
N ALA A 197 -18.22 -3.95 -11.73
CA ALA A 197 -17.26 -3.31 -10.85
C ALA A 197 -17.95 -2.46 -9.80
N SER A 198 -17.39 -2.42 -8.60
CA SER A 198 -17.84 -1.55 -7.50
C SER A 198 -16.66 -1.15 -6.61
N VAL A 199 -16.84 -0.02 -5.92
CA VAL A 199 -15.89 0.52 -4.93
C VAL A 199 -16.55 0.46 -3.57
N THR A 200 -15.81 0.02 -2.55
CA THR A 200 -16.28 -0.05 -1.17
C THR A 200 -15.45 0.83 -0.24
N ASN A 201 -16.08 1.39 0.79
CA ASN A 201 -15.46 2.18 1.84
C ASN A 201 -14.64 3.39 1.34
N LEU A 202 -15.08 4.04 0.25
CA LEU A 202 -14.37 5.21 -0.30
C LEU A 202 -14.26 6.34 0.72
N ALA A 203 -15.37 6.64 1.44
CA ALA A 203 -15.42 7.72 2.43
C ALA A 203 -15.15 7.25 3.88
N LEU A 204 -15.00 5.95 4.12
CA LEU A 204 -14.82 5.37 5.46
C LEU A 204 -13.35 5.04 5.69
N THR A 205 -12.58 6.00 6.19
CA THR A 205 -11.12 5.88 6.35
C THR A 205 -10.70 4.82 7.35
N ASP A 206 -11.51 4.57 8.39
CA ASP A 206 -11.24 3.54 9.40
C ASP A 206 -11.48 2.10 8.91
N LEU A 207 -12.07 1.95 7.73
CA LEU A 207 -12.31 0.65 7.11
C LEU A 207 -11.37 0.45 5.92
N PRO A 208 -10.97 -0.79 5.62
CA PRO A 208 -10.20 -1.09 4.42
C PRO A 208 -10.92 -0.61 3.15
N PHE A 209 -10.20 0.06 2.24
CA PHE A 209 -10.72 0.40 0.92
C PHE A 209 -10.81 -0.85 0.06
N GLY A 210 -11.82 -0.98 -0.81
CA GLY A 210 -11.95 -2.16 -1.66
C GLY A 210 -12.46 -1.88 -3.06
N PHE A 211 -12.08 -2.81 -3.96
CA PHE A 211 -12.68 -3.01 -5.27
C PHE A 211 -13.21 -4.43 -5.37
N ASP A 212 -14.46 -4.55 -5.85
CA ASP A 212 -15.04 -5.83 -6.27
C ASP A 212 -15.30 -5.73 -7.77
N TYR A 213 -14.75 -6.66 -8.55
CA TYR A 213 -14.92 -6.61 -10.01
C TYR A 213 -14.93 -7.99 -10.65
N SER A 214 -15.67 -8.08 -11.77
CA SER A 214 -15.74 -9.26 -12.63
C SER A 214 -15.24 -8.89 -14.02
N PHE A 215 -14.50 -9.79 -14.64
CA PHE A 215 -13.97 -9.57 -15.99
C PHE A 215 -13.95 -10.83 -16.84
N GLN A 216 -13.77 -10.62 -18.13
CA GLN A 216 -13.55 -11.68 -19.13
C GLN A 216 -12.33 -11.30 -19.97
N VAL A 217 -11.50 -12.28 -20.31
CA VAL A 217 -10.29 -12.12 -21.11
C VAL A 217 -10.28 -13.17 -22.21
N GLU A 218 -10.10 -12.75 -23.44
CA GLU A 218 -9.94 -13.64 -24.57
C GLU A 218 -8.46 -14.08 -24.72
N ASN A 219 -8.25 -15.33 -25.07
CA ASN A 219 -6.92 -15.91 -25.32
C ASN A 219 -5.93 -15.74 -24.15
N TYR A 220 -6.41 -15.88 -22.90
CA TYR A 220 -5.58 -15.80 -21.69
C TYR A 220 -4.57 -16.96 -21.67
N ALA A 221 -5.03 -18.20 -21.81
CA ALA A 221 -4.16 -19.34 -22.00
C ALA A 221 -3.63 -19.37 -23.43
N LYS A 222 -2.36 -19.74 -23.58
CA LYS A 222 -1.72 -19.86 -24.90
C LYS A 222 -1.74 -21.30 -25.36
N ASN A 223 -2.19 -21.54 -26.60
CA ASN A 223 -2.15 -22.84 -27.22
C ASN A 223 -0.72 -23.21 -27.66
N ALA A 224 -0.27 -24.40 -27.30
CA ALA A 224 0.99 -24.99 -27.73
C ALA A 224 0.72 -26.44 -28.22
N GLY A 225 0.25 -26.56 -29.46
CA GLY A 225 -0.28 -27.82 -30.00
C GLY A 225 -1.58 -28.21 -29.31
N ASN A 226 -1.58 -29.36 -28.60
CA ASN A 226 -2.71 -29.81 -27.80
C ASN A 226 -2.65 -29.36 -26.32
N LEU A 227 -1.60 -28.63 -25.93
CA LEU A 227 -1.43 -28.12 -24.58
C LEU A 227 -2.00 -26.71 -24.43
N LEU A 228 -2.43 -26.35 -23.22
CA LEU A 228 -2.74 -24.98 -22.80
C LEU A 228 -1.70 -24.50 -21.77
N LEU A 229 -1.06 -23.38 -22.05
CA LEU A 229 -0.12 -22.73 -21.14
C LEU A 229 -0.85 -21.63 -20.39
N VAL A 230 -1.00 -21.78 -19.08
CA VAL A 230 -1.79 -20.92 -18.19
C VAL A 230 -0.85 -20.22 -17.22
N ARG A 231 -0.86 -18.90 -17.18
CA ARG A 231 -0.11 -18.15 -16.17
C ARG A 231 -0.92 -18.09 -14.87
N PRO A 232 -0.47 -18.75 -13.76
CA PRO A 232 -1.25 -18.79 -12.53
C PRO A 232 -1.42 -17.43 -11.87
N ARG A 233 -0.40 -16.55 -11.97
CA ARG A 233 -0.46 -15.15 -11.54
C ARG A 233 -1.31 -14.33 -12.53
N VAL A 234 -2.57 -14.15 -12.24
CA VAL A 234 -3.49 -13.47 -13.15
C VAL A 234 -3.25 -11.95 -13.18
N LEU A 235 -3.10 -11.33 -12.02
CA LEU A 235 -2.99 -9.88 -11.85
C LEU A 235 -1.82 -9.48 -10.95
N GLY A 236 -1.55 -8.17 -10.88
CA GLY A 236 -0.76 -7.56 -9.84
C GLY A 236 0.75 -7.80 -9.96
N SER A 237 1.36 -7.58 -11.12
CA SER A 237 2.82 -7.70 -11.27
C SER A 237 3.59 -6.90 -10.24
N LYS A 238 4.65 -7.50 -9.68
CA LYS A 238 5.63 -6.87 -8.80
C LYS A 238 6.96 -6.61 -9.52
N THR A 239 7.08 -7.06 -10.77
CA THR A 239 8.25 -6.79 -11.59
C THR A 239 8.42 -5.29 -11.79
N ARG A 240 9.58 -4.79 -11.46
CA ARG A 240 9.99 -3.41 -11.75
C ARG A 240 11.28 -3.45 -12.57
N SER A 241 11.39 -2.59 -13.57
CA SER A 241 12.62 -2.38 -14.34
C SER A 241 13.67 -1.58 -13.56
N LEU A 242 13.65 -1.72 -12.23
CA LEU A 242 14.47 -0.95 -11.33
C LEU A 242 15.92 -1.41 -11.38
N LEU A 243 16.83 -0.44 -11.39
CA LEU A 243 18.22 -0.61 -10.97
C LEU A 243 19.20 -1.10 -12.02
N GLU A 244 18.84 -1.26 -13.30
CA GLU A 244 19.81 -1.54 -14.35
C GLU A 244 20.42 -0.23 -14.89
N THR A 245 21.14 0.49 -14.04
CA THR A 245 21.98 1.61 -14.46
C THR A 245 23.42 1.12 -14.65
N LYS A 246 24.12 1.64 -15.67
CA LYS A 246 25.55 1.35 -15.91
C LYS A 246 26.44 1.99 -14.84
N GLU A 247 25.96 3.00 -14.15
CA GLU A 247 26.70 3.72 -13.12
C GLU A 247 26.55 3.08 -11.74
N ALA A 248 27.64 3.06 -10.97
CA ALA A 248 27.62 2.60 -9.60
C ALA A 248 26.74 3.53 -8.74
N ARG A 249 25.85 2.93 -7.98
CA ARG A 249 24.97 3.66 -7.07
C ARG A 249 25.76 4.28 -5.92
N LYS A 250 25.46 5.53 -5.58
CA LYS A 250 26.13 6.29 -4.50
C LYS A 250 25.29 6.42 -3.23
N PHE A 251 23.96 6.29 -3.35
CA PHE A 251 23.01 6.49 -2.26
C PHE A 251 22.20 5.22 -2.00
N PRO A 252 21.72 5.00 -0.76
CA PRO A 252 20.81 3.92 -0.44
C PRO A 252 19.58 3.92 -1.35
N ILE A 253 18.94 2.77 -1.47
CA ILE A 253 17.63 2.64 -2.12
C ILE A 253 16.58 2.78 -1.03
N GLU A 254 15.68 3.73 -1.21
CA GLU A 254 14.66 4.00 -0.21
C GLU A 254 13.30 3.63 -0.76
N PHE A 255 12.50 3.05 0.12
CA PHE A 255 11.09 2.72 -0.08
C PHE A 255 10.23 3.77 0.63
N GLU A 256 9.02 3.99 0.13
CA GLU A 256 8.07 4.97 0.70
C GLU A 256 7.54 4.54 2.07
N GLY A 257 7.41 3.24 2.30
CA GLY A 257 6.94 2.65 3.55
C GLY A 257 7.06 1.13 3.53
N PRO A 258 6.97 0.44 4.68
CA PRO A 258 6.80 -0.99 4.72
C PRO A 258 5.51 -1.37 3.99
N VAL A 259 5.51 -2.51 3.30
CA VAL A 259 4.34 -2.96 2.54
C VAL A 259 4.22 -4.47 2.57
N HIS A 260 2.99 -4.97 2.66
CA HIS A 260 2.68 -6.39 2.53
C HIS A 260 1.55 -6.60 1.51
N ASP A 261 1.92 -7.03 0.32
CA ASP A 261 0.96 -7.36 -0.75
C ASP A 261 0.77 -8.87 -0.85
N SER A 262 -0.47 -9.34 -0.97
CA SER A 262 -0.79 -10.75 -1.14
C SER A 262 -1.84 -10.98 -2.23
N ASP A 263 -1.69 -12.10 -2.94
CA ASP A 263 -2.64 -12.54 -3.97
C ASP A 263 -2.98 -14.03 -3.76
N ALA A 264 -4.25 -14.37 -3.97
CA ALA A 264 -4.75 -15.73 -4.00
C ALA A 264 -5.73 -15.89 -5.18
N PHE A 265 -5.37 -16.71 -6.16
CA PHE A 265 -6.20 -16.98 -7.34
C PHE A 265 -6.52 -18.47 -7.44
N GLU A 266 -7.79 -18.78 -7.65
CA GLU A 266 -8.28 -20.11 -7.95
C GLU A 266 -8.75 -20.13 -9.41
N ILE A 267 -8.20 -21.01 -10.24
CA ILE A 267 -8.55 -21.17 -11.65
C ILE A 267 -9.14 -22.54 -11.85
N VAL A 268 -10.45 -22.61 -12.10
CA VAL A 268 -11.14 -23.86 -12.46
C VAL A 268 -10.79 -24.19 -13.90
N LEU A 269 -10.34 -25.42 -14.11
CA LEU A 269 -9.90 -25.93 -15.41
C LEU A 269 -11.08 -26.28 -16.34
N PRO A 270 -10.89 -26.21 -17.67
CA PRO A 270 -11.90 -26.62 -18.62
C PRO A 270 -12.11 -28.15 -18.56
N PRO A 271 -13.34 -28.63 -18.80
CA PRO A 271 -13.60 -30.06 -18.92
C PRO A 271 -12.72 -30.72 -20.00
N GLY A 272 -12.21 -31.91 -19.71
CA GLY A 272 -11.35 -32.65 -20.63
C GLY A 272 -9.87 -32.23 -20.60
N TYR A 273 -9.47 -31.41 -19.64
CA TYR A 273 -8.08 -31.07 -19.37
C TYR A 273 -7.68 -31.44 -17.93
N GLU A 274 -6.42 -31.82 -17.78
CA GLU A 274 -5.76 -32.01 -16.50
C GLU A 274 -4.43 -31.26 -16.45
N VAL A 275 -3.91 -31.03 -15.26
CA VAL A 275 -2.60 -30.40 -15.09
C VAL A 275 -1.49 -31.41 -15.39
N ASP A 276 -0.60 -31.04 -16.29
CA ASP A 276 0.61 -31.81 -16.61
C ASP A 276 1.79 -31.34 -15.76
N ASP A 277 1.98 -30.01 -15.62
CA ASP A 277 3.06 -29.42 -14.86
C ASP A 277 2.63 -28.07 -14.24
N VAL A 278 3.24 -27.71 -13.11
CA VAL A 278 3.06 -26.42 -12.43
C VAL A 278 4.40 -25.78 -12.10
N PRO A 279 4.45 -24.44 -12.03
CA PRO A 279 5.65 -23.74 -11.59
C PRO A 279 6.10 -24.20 -10.19
N PRO A 280 7.42 -24.38 -9.99
CA PRO A 280 7.94 -24.67 -8.67
C PRO A 280 7.66 -23.49 -7.70
N PRO A 281 7.54 -23.75 -6.39
CA PRO A 281 7.40 -22.69 -5.42
C PRO A 281 8.65 -21.83 -5.36
N VAL A 282 8.46 -20.54 -5.09
CA VAL A 282 9.55 -19.61 -4.83
C VAL A 282 9.51 -19.17 -3.39
N ASP A 283 10.68 -19.22 -2.74
CA ASP A 283 10.91 -18.76 -1.38
C ASP A 283 12.18 -17.93 -1.35
N ALA A 284 12.04 -16.61 -1.22
CA ALA A 284 13.15 -15.66 -1.25
C ALA A 284 12.99 -14.63 -0.13
N ASP A 285 13.83 -14.72 0.89
CA ASP A 285 13.92 -13.72 1.98
C ASP A 285 15.32 -13.14 2.05
N PHE A 286 15.40 -11.82 1.93
CA PHE A 286 16.63 -11.02 2.03
C PHE A 286 16.69 -10.19 3.31
N GLY A 287 15.78 -10.42 4.28
CA GLY A 287 15.66 -9.65 5.51
C GLY A 287 14.94 -8.33 5.31
N PHE A 288 15.43 -7.44 4.43
CA PHE A 288 14.78 -6.16 4.11
C PHE A 288 13.50 -6.32 3.29
N ALA A 289 13.38 -7.38 2.51
CA ALA A 289 12.20 -7.72 1.73
C ALA A 289 12.14 -9.21 1.45
N SER A 290 10.93 -9.74 1.28
CA SER A 290 10.69 -11.15 0.96
C SER A 290 9.66 -11.33 -0.16
N TYR A 291 9.77 -12.46 -0.86
CA TYR A 291 8.84 -12.88 -1.91
C TYR A 291 8.63 -14.38 -1.83
N HIS A 292 7.37 -14.79 -1.74
CA HIS A 292 6.97 -16.19 -1.70
C HIS A 292 5.85 -16.39 -2.72
N SER A 293 5.93 -17.46 -3.51
CA SER A 293 4.86 -17.87 -4.40
C SER A 293 4.71 -19.38 -4.43
N LYS A 294 3.49 -19.85 -4.65
CA LYS A 294 3.17 -21.27 -4.73
C LYS A 294 2.01 -21.52 -5.67
N THR A 295 2.14 -22.54 -6.50
CA THR A 295 1.05 -23.06 -7.33
C THR A 295 0.73 -24.50 -6.88
N GLU A 296 -0.53 -24.77 -6.56
CA GLU A 296 -1.02 -26.07 -6.11
C GLU A 296 -2.19 -26.53 -7.00
N VAL A 297 -2.36 -27.84 -7.09
CA VAL A 297 -3.48 -28.45 -7.83
C VAL A 297 -4.37 -29.21 -6.86
N LYS A 298 -5.67 -28.90 -6.87
CA LYS A 298 -6.70 -29.61 -6.07
C LYS A 298 -7.86 -29.98 -6.98
N GLY A 299 -7.91 -31.26 -7.38
CA GLY A 299 -8.89 -31.71 -8.36
C GLY A 299 -8.74 -31.00 -9.70
N ASN A 300 -9.77 -30.28 -10.11
CA ASN A 300 -9.80 -29.49 -11.34
C ASN A 300 -9.52 -27.99 -11.12
N VAL A 301 -8.83 -27.62 -10.02
CA VAL A 301 -8.52 -26.23 -9.68
C VAL A 301 -7.02 -26.06 -9.53
N ILE A 302 -6.47 -25.05 -10.22
CA ILE A 302 -5.14 -24.50 -9.95
C ILE A 302 -5.32 -23.37 -8.92
N GLY A 303 -4.72 -23.53 -7.75
CA GLY A 303 -4.59 -22.50 -6.72
C GLY A 303 -3.23 -21.85 -6.80
N TYR A 304 -3.18 -20.52 -6.88
CA TYR A 304 -1.97 -19.73 -6.83
C TYR A 304 -2.01 -18.79 -5.63
N THR A 305 -0.94 -18.76 -4.86
CA THR A 305 -0.75 -17.81 -3.77
C THR A 305 0.58 -17.09 -3.93
N ARG A 306 0.61 -15.82 -3.55
CA ARG A 306 1.82 -15.00 -3.52
C ARG A 306 1.78 -14.04 -2.34
N SER A 307 2.95 -13.80 -1.73
CA SER A 307 3.22 -12.76 -0.76
C SER A 307 4.47 -11.99 -1.17
N PHE A 308 4.40 -10.67 -1.13
CA PHE A 308 5.52 -9.77 -1.31
C PHE A 308 5.54 -8.77 -0.16
N GLU A 309 6.64 -8.73 0.58
CA GLU A 309 6.79 -7.85 1.74
C GLU A 309 8.06 -7.02 1.63
N VAL A 310 7.96 -5.73 1.96
CA VAL A 310 9.09 -4.84 2.23
C VAL A 310 9.06 -4.50 3.71
N LYS A 311 10.13 -4.82 4.42
CA LYS A 311 10.24 -4.67 5.88
C LYS A 311 11.07 -3.45 6.27
N GLU A 312 12.13 -3.16 5.52
CA GLU A 312 13.06 -2.06 5.77
C GLU A 312 12.86 -0.94 4.75
N LEU A 313 12.88 0.30 5.22
CA LEU A 313 12.66 1.47 4.38
C LEU A 313 13.89 1.91 3.59
N SER A 314 15.08 1.45 3.99
CA SER A 314 16.34 1.83 3.34
C SER A 314 17.22 0.61 3.13
N VAL A 315 17.60 0.37 1.89
CA VAL A 315 18.57 -0.68 1.53
C VAL A 315 19.92 -0.02 1.22
N PRO A 316 20.97 -0.29 2.00
CA PRO A 316 22.28 0.32 1.79
C PRO A 316 22.87 -0.10 0.45
N VAL A 317 23.75 0.73 -0.10
CA VAL A 317 24.38 0.50 -1.41
C VAL A 317 25.06 -0.86 -1.48
N SER A 318 25.67 -1.32 -0.39
CA SER A 318 26.34 -2.63 -0.29
C SER A 318 25.40 -3.82 -0.53
N ARG A 319 24.09 -3.65 -0.32
CA ARG A 319 23.07 -4.68 -0.54
C ARG A 319 22.23 -4.47 -1.82
N ALA A 320 22.59 -3.49 -2.65
CA ALA A 320 21.86 -3.20 -3.89
C ALA A 320 21.77 -4.40 -4.84
N GLU A 321 22.82 -5.25 -4.91
CA GLU A 321 22.79 -6.47 -5.73
C GLU A 321 21.84 -7.54 -5.18
N GLU A 322 21.62 -7.62 -3.89
CA GLU A 322 20.61 -8.50 -3.30
C GLU A 322 19.20 -8.06 -3.72
N LEU A 323 18.93 -6.76 -3.71
CA LEU A 323 17.64 -6.22 -4.18
C LEU A 323 17.44 -6.49 -5.69
N LYS A 324 18.47 -6.33 -6.51
CA LYS A 324 18.40 -6.72 -7.93
C LYS A 324 18.13 -8.21 -8.09
N LYS A 325 18.76 -9.06 -7.27
CA LYS A 325 18.52 -10.50 -7.27
C LYS A 325 17.07 -10.82 -6.93
N LEU A 326 16.50 -10.18 -5.90
CA LEU A 326 15.08 -10.33 -5.55
C LEU A 326 14.17 -10.00 -6.74
N TYR A 327 14.37 -8.86 -7.41
CA TYR A 327 13.55 -8.49 -8.56
C TYR A 327 13.74 -9.41 -9.78
N ARG A 328 14.92 -9.99 -9.98
CA ARG A 328 15.14 -11.01 -11.02
C ARG A 328 14.40 -12.31 -10.70
N ILE A 329 14.37 -12.72 -9.44
CA ILE A 329 13.59 -13.89 -8.98
C ILE A 329 12.10 -13.63 -9.25
N ILE A 330 11.56 -12.47 -8.83
CA ILE A 330 10.18 -12.08 -9.08
C ILE A 330 9.87 -12.08 -10.58
N ALA A 331 10.71 -11.45 -11.40
CA ALA A 331 10.53 -11.39 -12.84
C ALA A 331 10.58 -12.77 -13.52
N SER A 332 11.36 -13.70 -13.00
CA SER A 332 11.38 -15.08 -13.46
C SER A 332 10.10 -15.81 -13.10
N ASP A 333 9.69 -15.73 -11.84
CA ASP A 333 8.46 -16.39 -11.35
C ASP A 333 7.21 -15.88 -12.07
N GLU A 334 7.10 -14.57 -12.27
CA GLU A 334 5.93 -13.97 -12.92
C GLU A 334 5.75 -14.36 -14.39
N ARG A 335 6.74 -14.94 -15.03
CA ARG A 335 6.68 -15.48 -16.40
C ARG A 335 6.31 -16.94 -16.47
N ASN A 336 6.38 -17.65 -15.35
CA ASN A 336 6.09 -19.07 -15.30
C ASN A 336 4.63 -19.39 -15.64
N THR A 337 4.43 -20.54 -16.27
CA THR A 337 3.10 -21.04 -16.68
C THR A 337 2.88 -22.45 -16.16
N ALA A 338 1.67 -22.75 -15.78
CA ALA A 338 1.21 -24.15 -15.64
C ALA A 338 0.90 -24.70 -17.02
N VAL A 339 1.11 -26.00 -17.20
CA VAL A 339 0.86 -26.73 -18.43
C VAL A 339 -0.34 -27.64 -18.23
N LEU A 340 -1.35 -27.49 -19.09
CA LEU A 340 -2.50 -28.37 -19.13
C LEU A 340 -2.44 -29.25 -20.38
N LYS A 341 -2.82 -30.53 -20.23
CA LYS A 341 -2.96 -31.49 -21.31
C LYS A 341 -4.37 -32.05 -21.37
N PRO A 342 -4.85 -32.50 -22.54
CA PRO A 342 -6.09 -33.24 -22.62
C PRO A 342 -6.05 -34.50 -21.75
N THR A 343 -7.15 -34.78 -21.03
CA THR A 343 -7.31 -36.09 -20.35
C THR A 343 -7.33 -37.21 -21.37
N ALA A 344 -6.64 -38.31 -21.06
CA ALA A 344 -6.76 -39.50 -21.89
C ALA A 344 -8.23 -39.93 -21.97
N LYS A 345 -8.69 -40.27 -23.20
CA LYS A 345 -10.03 -40.80 -23.42
C LYS A 345 -10.12 -42.24 -22.93
#